data_85991f41576c657006fb04c4737a6578
#
_entry.id   85991f41576c657006fb04c4737a6578
#
_cell.length_a   1.000
_cell.length_b   1.000
_cell.length_c   1.000
_cell.angle_alpha   90.00
_cell.angle_beta   90.00
_cell.angle_gamma   90.00
#
_symmetry.space_group_name_H-M   'P 1'
#
loop_
_entity.id
_entity.type
_entity.pdbx_description
1 polymer ?
#
loop_
_entity_poly.entity_id
_entity_poly.type
_entity_poly.pdbx_seq_one_letter_code
_entity_poly.pdbx_strand_id
1 'polypeptide(L)'
;MSRLEQDVPAARGKLVAFFRHRLWSSSENSWIGWERKRGKIIELCRLIARGETGSLFVIYGKSAYIRNSTYLMILDSDSWLEYGGLDQLIDAMEDQSATPHIKGKILEAGYVIGCPRGLCRPGENGTTFSKILFYNRLEPQVRSIEPSFFQNILGHHIFVGKGLYNVSAFLELVDRRLPSGRVLSHDHLEGMLAIPAYISDVYFYQSYPQQYSSWRARQHRWIRGDVQTIPWIILPSVSGERQSRISLNFLDRLKLATNIANHLTQVGQFLILVIIAIGGVKFSIAFTLATLALGAPALWIGIGFRVFEKLLYHRSLKRQEQITIRSIFSSTSGDFKIFLLNLADVPPS
;
A
#
# COMPACT_ATOMS: atom_id res chain seq x y z
N MET A 1 -19.45 -22.02 2.96
CA MET A 1 -18.43 -22.56 3.89
C MET A 1 -18.40 -24.09 3.85
N SER A 2 -19.49 -24.80 4.07
CA SER A 2 -19.54 -26.29 3.95
C SER A 2 -19.03 -26.81 2.60
N ARG A 3 -19.35 -26.12 1.50
CA ARG A 3 -18.85 -26.47 0.16
C ARG A 3 -17.35 -26.33 0.04
N LEU A 4 -16.78 -25.27 0.62
CA LEU A 4 -15.32 -25.06 0.63
C LEU A 4 -14.58 -26.16 1.43
N GLU A 5 -15.17 -26.64 2.53
CA GLU A 5 -14.61 -27.76 3.30
C GLU A 5 -14.72 -29.12 2.58
N GLN A 6 -15.68 -29.25 1.66
CA GLN A 6 -15.78 -30.41 0.76
C GLN A 6 -14.71 -30.36 -0.32
N ASP A 7 -14.52 -29.15 -0.92
CA ASP A 7 -13.56 -28.94 -2.00
C ASP A 7 -12.10 -28.95 -1.52
N VAL A 8 -11.87 -28.58 -0.24
CA VAL A 8 -10.53 -28.53 0.39
C VAL A 8 -10.55 -29.30 1.72
N PRO A 9 -10.38 -30.63 1.69
CA PRO A 9 -10.45 -31.45 2.91
C PRO A 9 -9.50 -31.03 4.04
N ALA A 10 -8.33 -30.48 3.72
CA ALA A 10 -7.36 -29.94 4.69
C ALA A 10 -7.89 -28.73 5.48
N ALA A 11 -8.90 -28.02 4.97
CA ALA A 11 -9.54 -26.91 5.63
C ALA A 11 -10.68 -27.31 6.57
N ARG A 12 -11.05 -28.60 6.60
CA ARG A 12 -12.15 -29.09 7.42
C ARG A 12 -11.92 -28.81 8.90
N GLY A 13 -12.90 -28.15 9.52
CA GLY A 13 -12.82 -27.74 10.93
C GLY A 13 -11.83 -26.61 11.25
N LYS A 14 -11.16 -26.03 10.24
CA LYS A 14 -10.21 -24.91 10.42
C LYS A 14 -10.77 -23.58 9.90
N LEU A 15 -11.90 -23.60 9.23
CA LEU A 15 -12.52 -22.38 8.67
C LEU A 15 -13.35 -21.68 9.73
N VAL A 16 -13.15 -20.36 9.83
CA VAL A 16 -13.95 -19.47 10.67
C VAL A 16 -14.40 -18.30 9.82
N ALA A 17 -15.70 -18.01 9.83
CA ALA A 17 -16.22 -16.81 9.20
C ALA A 17 -16.77 -15.87 10.24
N PHE A 18 -16.39 -14.61 10.11
CA PHE A 18 -16.83 -13.54 10.97
C PHE A 18 -17.68 -12.54 10.21
N PHE A 19 -18.69 -12.03 10.87
CA PHE A 19 -19.40 -10.82 10.48
C PHE A 19 -19.04 -9.69 11.44
N ARG A 20 -19.17 -8.43 10.99
CA ARG A 20 -18.95 -7.25 11.81
C ARG A 20 -20.20 -6.40 11.86
N HIS A 21 -20.59 -5.99 13.06
CA HIS A 21 -21.61 -4.97 13.20
C HIS A 21 -21.15 -3.64 12.58
N ARG A 22 -22.07 -2.98 11.90
CA ARG A 22 -21.85 -1.60 11.47
C ARG A 22 -22.18 -0.67 12.63
N LEU A 23 -21.33 0.32 12.83
CA LEU A 23 -21.50 1.38 13.80
C LEU A 23 -21.66 2.70 13.06
N TRP A 24 -22.40 3.63 13.65
CA TRP A 24 -22.52 4.96 13.07
C TRP A 24 -21.21 5.70 13.18
N SER A 25 -20.73 6.22 12.07
CA SER A 25 -19.54 7.06 11.99
C SER A 25 -19.95 8.51 11.72
N SER A 26 -19.76 9.40 12.68
CA SER A 26 -20.05 10.82 12.52
C SER A 26 -19.14 11.50 11.50
N SER A 27 -17.89 11.05 11.37
CA SER A 27 -16.93 11.58 10.39
C SER A 27 -17.25 11.19 8.95
N GLU A 28 -17.90 10.02 8.75
CA GLU A 28 -18.29 9.51 7.43
C GLU A 28 -19.79 9.71 7.14
N ASN A 29 -20.56 10.17 8.15
CA ASN A 29 -22.01 10.29 8.09
C ASN A 29 -22.71 9.02 7.55
N SER A 30 -22.26 7.86 8.01
CA SER A 30 -22.72 6.55 7.52
C SER A 30 -22.49 5.41 8.49
N TRP A 31 -23.26 4.33 8.33
CA TRP A 31 -23.07 3.07 9.05
C TRP A 31 -21.94 2.27 8.43
N ILE A 32 -20.79 2.18 9.10
CA ILE A 32 -19.61 1.44 8.64
C ILE A 32 -19.11 0.45 9.70
N GLY A 33 -18.34 -0.56 9.31
CA GLY A 33 -17.55 -1.31 10.27
C GLY A 33 -16.53 -0.36 10.91
N TRP A 34 -16.42 -0.36 12.25
CA TRP A 34 -15.50 0.53 12.98
C TRP A 34 -14.11 0.53 12.35
N GLU A 35 -13.62 1.72 11.98
CA GLU A 35 -12.32 1.93 11.34
C GLU A 35 -12.06 1.06 10.09
N ARG A 36 -13.10 0.61 9.42
CA ARG A 36 -13.00 -0.13 8.14
C ARG A 36 -12.03 -1.33 8.23
N LYS A 37 -11.00 -1.38 7.36
CA LYS A 37 -10.01 -2.48 7.33
C LYS A 37 -9.13 -2.48 8.58
N ARG A 38 -8.65 -1.30 9.02
CA ARG A 38 -7.85 -1.15 10.24
C ARG A 38 -8.53 -1.75 11.45
N GLY A 39 -9.77 -1.33 11.71
CA GLY A 39 -10.55 -1.82 12.85
C GLY A 39 -10.76 -3.33 12.78
N LYS A 40 -11.03 -3.88 11.58
CA LYS A 40 -11.15 -5.33 11.39
C LYS A 40 -9.87 -6.07 11.79
N ILE A 41 -8.72 -5.56 11.40
CA ILE A 41 -7.42 -6.19 11.73
C ILE A 41 -7.16 -6.10 13.24
N ILE A 42 -7.36 -4.93 13.84
CA ILE A 42 -7.17 -4.72 15.29
C ILE A 42 -8.12 -5.61 16.10
N GLU A 43 -9.41 -5.66 15.76
CA GLU A 43 -10.38 -6.51 16.46
C GLU A 43 -10.02 -8.00 16.32
N LEU A 44 -9.58 -8.43 15.15
CA LEU A 44 -9.16 -9.81 14.93
C LEU A 44 -7.88 -10.14 15.72
N CYS A 45 -6.90 -9.25 15.76
CA CYS A 45 -5.72 -9.42 16.60
C CYS A 45 -6.07 -9.47 18.11
N ARG A 46 -7.00 -8.62 18.58
CA ARG A 46 -7.50 -8.65 19.98
C ARG A 46 -8.20 -9.97 20.28
N LEU A 47 -9.02 -10.46 19.35
CA LEU A 47 -9.68 -11.76 19.49
C LEU A 47 -8.64 -12.89 19.58
N ILE A 48 -7.63 -12.90 18.71
CA ILE A 48 -6.55 -13.90 18.73
C ILE A 48 -5.78 -13.87 20.04
N ALA A 49 -5.28 -12.71 20.44
CA ALA A 49 -4.39 -12.58 21.59
C ALA A 49 -5.14 -12.58 22.95
N ARG A 50 -6.31 -11.95 23.03
CA ARG A 50 -6.99 -11.65 24.32
C ARG A 50 -8.38 -12.28 24.43
N GLY A 51 -8.98 -12.77 23.32
CA GLY A 51 -10.35 -13.26 23.28
C GLY A 51 -11.42 -12.18 23.24
N GLU A 52 -11.03 -10.93 23.02
CA GLU A 52 -11.95 -9.81 22.92
C GLU A 52 -12.61 -9.83 21.52
N THR A 53 -13.92 -9.98 21.43
CA THR A 53 -14.65 -10.07 20.15
C THR A 53 -14.92 -8.70 19.51
N GLY A 54 -15.02 -7.64 20.32
CA GLY A 54 -15.36 -6.31 19.80
C GLY A 54 -16.69 -6.30 19.04
N SER A 55 -16.65 -5.83 17.78
CA SER A 55 -17.81 -5.86 16.88
C SER A 55 -17.90 -7.14 16.02
N LEU A 56 -16.96 -8.09 16.19
CA LEU A 56 -16.92 -9.36 15.48
C LEU A 56 -17.87 -10.38 16.13
N PHE A 57 -18.60 -11.11 15.31
CA PHE A 57 -19.28 -12.30 15.74
C PHE A 57 -19.11 -13.44 14.72
N VAL A 58 -19.02 -14.66 15.25
CA VAL A 58 -18.80 -15.86 14.45
C VAL A 58 -20.12 -16.28 13.79
N ILE A 59 -20.11 -16.39 12.46
CA ILE A 59 -21.26 -16.93 11.70
C ILE A 59 -21.02 -18.37 11.25
N TYR A 60 -19.75 -18.83 11.27
CA TYR A 60 -19.37 -20.19 10.95
C TYR A 60 -18.09 -20.59 11.63
N GLY A 61 -17.95 -21.85 12.03
CA GLY A 61 -16.75 -22.37 12.71
C GLY A 61 -16.65 -21.98 14.18
N LYS A 62 -15.47 -22.12 14.76
CA LYS A 62 -15.19 -21.81 16.17
C LYS A 62 -14.02 -20.86 16.28
N SER A 63 -14.19 -19.73 16.97
CA SER A 63 -13.13 -18.75 17.19
C SER A 63 -11.92 -19.33 17.96
N ALA A 64 -12.15 -20.42 18.70
CA ALA A 64 -11.08 -21.13 19.40
C ALA A 64 -9.93 -21.59 18.46
N TYR A 65 -10.23 -21.85 17.18
CA TYR A 65 -9.21 -22.31 16.22
C TYR A 65 -8.13 -21.28 15.91
N ILE A 66 -8.44 -20.01 16.07
CA ILE A 66 -7.50 -18.90 15.79
C ILE A 66 -6.87 -18.29 17.05
N ARG A 67 -7.28 -18.79 18.24
CA ARG A 67 -6.75 -18.27 19.51
C ARG A 67 -5.28 -18.60 19.65
N ASN A 68 -4.52 -17.67 20.21
CA ASN A 68 -3.08 -17.80 20.49
C ASN A 68 -2.20 -18.02 19.25
N SER A 69 -2.71 -17.69 18.04
CA SER A 69 -1.87 -17.67 16.86
C SER A 69 -0.83 -16.54 16.97
N THR A 70 0.43 -16.87 16.71
CA THR A 70 1.54 -15.91 16.74
C THR A 70 1.42 -14.93 15.58
N TYR A 71 1.04 -15.44 14.41
CA TYR A 71 0.99 -14.68 13.18
C TYR A 71 -0.42 -14.63 12.58
N LEU A 72 -0.69 -13.54 11.87
CA LEU A 72 -1.91 -13.30 11.12
C LEU A 72 -1.57 -12.79 9.71
N MET A 73 -1.81 -13.61 8.67
CA MET A 73 -1.66 -13.17 7.28
C MET A 73 -2.91 -12.41 6.83
N ILE A 74 -2.73 -11.19 6.35
CA ILE A 74 -3.80 -10.34 5.82
C ILE A 74 -3.66 -10.21 4.30
N LEU A 75 -4.73 -10.57 3.61
CA LEU A 75 -4.91 -10.40 2.17
C LEU A 75 -6.24 -9.69 1.90
N ASP A 76 -6.32 -8.96 0.78
CA ASP A 76 -7.59 -8.46 0.27
C ASP A 76 -8.33 -9.56 -0.52
N SER A 77 -9.62 -9.38 -0.75
CA SER A 77 -10.45 -10.37 -1.47
C SER A 77 -10.04 -10.56 -2.94
N ASP A 78 -9.28 -9.62 -3.50
CA ASP A 78 -8.73 -9.63 -4.86
C ASP A 78 -7.25 -10.06 -4.89
N SER A 79 -6.74 -10.58 -3.78
CA SER A 79 -5.33 -10.93 -3.63
C SER A 79 -5.17 -12.38 -3.20
N TRP A 80 -4.10 -13.02 -3.67
CA TRP A 80 -3.72 -14.38 -3.26
C TRP A 80 -2.21 -14.50 -3.11
N LEU A 81 -1.77 -15.30 -2.17
CA LEU A 81 -0.37 -15.61 -1.92
C LEU A 81 0.06 -16.77 -2.83
N GLU A 82 1.31 -16.80 -3.25
CA GLU A 82 1.85 -17.94 -3.96
C GLU A 82 1.90 -19.20 -3.07
N TYR A 83 1.96 -20.34 -3.73
CA TYR A 83 2.03 -21.62 -3.02
C TYR A 83 3.34 -21.74 -2.23
N GLY A 84 3.25 -22.14 -0.96
CA GLY A 84 4.39 -22.21 -0.04
C GLY A 84 4.88 -20.86 0.49
N GLY A 85 4.34 -19.73 -0.03
CA GLY A 85 4.78 -18.41 0.39
C GLY A 85 4.47 -18.08 1.85
N LEU A 86 3.44 -18.69 2.46
CA LEU A 86 3.14 -18.46 3.87
C LEU A 86 4.24 -19.03 4.77
N ASP A 87 4.72 -20.23 4.49
CA ASP A 87 5.77 -20.87 5.27
C ASP A 87 7.07 -20.07 5.17
N GLN A 88 7.44 -19.63 3.96
CA GLN A 88 8.61 -18.78 3.75
C GLN A 88 8.50 -17.43 4.48
N LEU A 89 7.30 -16.82 4.54
CA LEU A 89 7.09 -15.61 5.32
C LEU A 89 7.25 -15.84 6.82
N ILE A 90 6.75 -16.97 7.32
CA ILE A 90 6.90 -17.34 8.73
C ILE A 90 8.38 -17.56 9.05
N ASP A 91 9.08 -18.36 8.25
CA ASP A 91 10.51 -18.63 8.42
C ASP A 91 11.34 -17.33 8.46
N ALA A 92 11.03 -16.39 7.53
CA ALA A 92 11.70 -15.10 7.50
C ALA A 92 11.39 -14.21 8.73
N MET A 93 10.17 -14.30 9.29
CA MET A 93 9.78 -13.53 10.47
C MET A 93 10.19 -14.19 11.79
N GLU A 94 10.54 -15.46 11.78
CA GLU A 94 11.10 -16.20 12.93
C GLU A 94 12.63 -16.13 13.00
N ASP A 95 13.27 -15.55 11.96
CA ASP A 95 14.70 -15.27 12.02
C ASP A 95 15.03 -14.37 13.22
N GLN A 96 16.14 -14.61 13.89
CA GLN A 96 16.56 -13.88 15.09
C GLN A 96 16.70 -12.37 14.81
N SER A 97 17.15 -11.99 13.61
CA SER A 97 17.29 -10.60 13.20
C SER A 97 15.95 -9.90 12.95
N ALA A 98 14.89 -10.66 12.67
CA ALA A 98 13.54 -10.15 12.45
C ALA A 98 12.71 -10.06 13.74
N THR A 99 13.14 -10.68 14.83
CA THR A 99 12.42 -10.70 16.10
C THR A 99 12.18 -9.28 16.62
N PRO A 100 10.91 -8.86 16.90
CA PRO A 100 10.63 -7.51 17.35
C PRO A 100 11.07 -7.26 18.79
N HIS A 101 11.89 -6.25 19.01
CA HIS A 101 12.29 -5.74 20.33
C HIS A 101 11.61 -4.43 20.60
N ILE A 102 10.65 -4.42 21.53
CA ILE A 102 9.79 -3.26 21.83
C ILE A 102 10.14 -2.70 23.21
N LYS A 103 10.32 -1.40 23.30
CA LYS A 103 10.51 -0.67 24.54
C LYS A 103 9.66 0.59 24.56
N GLY A 104 8.80 0.72 25.58
CA GLY A 104 7.97 1.91 25.73
C GLY A 104 7.08 2.23 24.53
N LYS A 105 6.56 1.22 23.83
CA LYS A 105 5.76 1.33 22.59
C LYS A 105 6.53 1.88 21.39
N ILE A 106 7.83 1.70 21.37
CA ILE A 106 8.72 1.98 20.24
C ILE A 106 9.40 0.67 19.87
N LEU A 107 9.44 0.36 18.58
CA LEU A 107 10.23 -0.75 18.06
C LEU A 107 11.70 -0.29 17.98
N GLU A 108 12.57 -0.90 18.78
CA GLU A 108 14.01 -0.61 18.79
C GLU A 108 14.76 -1.45 17.75
N ALA A 109 14.32 -2.69 17.50
CA ALA A 109 14.92 -3.58 16.52
C ALA A 109 13.92 -4.63 16.03
N GLY A 110 14.22 -5.28 14.90
CA GLY A 110 13.38 -6.30 14.30
C GLY A 110 12.23 -5.71 13.48
N TYR A 111 11.26 -6.54 13.15
CA TYR A 111 10.12 -6.21 12.31
C TYR A 111 8.84 -6.80 12.87
N VAL A 112 7.72 -6.13 12.61
CA VAL A 112 6.40 -6.55 13.11
C VAL A 112 5.52 -7.12 12.01
N ILE A 113 5.78 -6.72 10.77
CA ILE A 113 5.01 -7.14 9.60
C ILE A 113 5.96 -7.67 8.52
N GLY A 114 5.79 -8.91 8.11
CA GLY A 114 6.46 -9.46 6.93
C GLY A 114 5.67 -9.14 5.66
N CYS A 115 6.23 -8.32 4.77
CA CYS A 115 5.58 -7.88 3.54
C CYS A 115 6.10 -8.66 2.34
N PRO A 116 5.31 -9.53 1.71
CA PRO A 116 5.67 -10.17 0.45
C PRO A 116 5.65 -9.15 -0.70
N ARG A 117 6.34 -9.49 -1.77
CA ARG A 117 6.38 -8.69 -2.99
C ARG A 117 5.04 -8.72 -3.71
N GLY A 118 4.48 -7.55 -3.99
CA GLY A 118 3.21 -7.42 -4.69
C GLY A 118 3.38 -7.47 -6.22
N LEU A 119 2.69 -8.38 -6.88
CA LEU A 119 2.56 -8.45 -8.32
C LEU A 119 1.12 -8.22 -8.73
N CYS A 120 0.91 -7.30 -9.65
CA CYS A 120 -0.40 -7.14 -10.26
C CYS A 120 -0.46 -7.91 -11.58
N ARG A 121 -1.52 -8.68 -11.81
CA ARG A 121 -1.76 -9.40 -13.08
C ARG A 121 -3.08 -8.93 -13.69
N PRO A 122 -3.15 -8.69 -15.01
CA PRO A 122 -4.43 -8.59 -15.68
C PRO A 122 -5.08 -9.97 -15.57
N GLY A 123 -6.37 -10.03 -15.24
CA GLY A 123 -7.12 -11.28 -15.36
C GLY A 123 -7.08 -11.78 -16.81
N GLU A 124 -7.25 -13.08 -17.03
CA GLU A 124 -7.27 -13.68 -18.38
C GLU A 124 -8.25 -12.95 -19.31
N ASN A 125 -9.38 -12.50 -18.77
CA ASN A 125 -10.41 -11.70 -19.47
C ASN A 125 -10.28 -10.20 -19.20
N GLY A 126 -9.04 -9.70 -18.99
CA GLY A 126 -8.79 -8.30 -18.67
C GLY A 126 -9.28 -7.35 -19.77
N THR A 127 -9.98 -6.29 -19.38
CA THR A 127 -10.40 -5.21 -20.27
C THR A 127 -9.19 -4.46 -20.83
N THR A 128 -9.39 -3.71 -21.93
CA THR A 128 -8.35 -2.82 -22.45
C THR A 128 -7.83 -1.86 -21.40
N PHE A 129 -8.72 -1.34 -20.55
CA PHE A 129 -8.36 -0.47 -19.44
C PHE A 129 -7.44 -1.17 -18.42
N SER A 130 -7.81 -2.37 -17.96
CA SER A 130 -6.97 -3.12 -17.00
C SER A 130 -5.61 -3.51 -17.59
N LYS A 131 -5.55 -3.78 -18.89
CA LYS A 131 -4.29 -4.04 -19.61
C LYS A 131 -3.42 -2.78 -19.68
N ILE A 132 -4.00 -1.62 -19.96
CA ILE A 132 -3.26 -0.33 -19.94
C ILE A 132 -2.67 -0.08 -18.55
N LEU A 133 -3.46 -0.23 -17.50
CA LEU A 133 -2.97 -0.09 -16.11
C LEU A 133 -1.84 -1.06 -15.79
N PHE A 134 -1.97 -2.31 -16.24
CA PHE A 134 -0.97 -3.32 -16.04
C PHE A 134 0.36 -2.97 -16.74
N TYR A 135 0.33 -2.66 -18.02
CA TYR A 135 1.55 -2.34 -18.79
C TYR A 135 2.28 -1.11 -18.25
N ASN A 136 1.56 -0.15 -17.68
CA ASN A 136 2.15 1.04 -17.09
C ASN A 136 2.86 0.77 -15.76
N ARG A 137 2.43 -0.26 -15.03
CA ARG A 137 3.00 -0.68 -13.74
C ARG A 137 3.84 -1.95 -13.83
N LEU A 138 4.04 -2.48 -15.03
CA LEU A 138 5.06 -3.48 -15.27
C LEU A 138 6.44 -2.81 -15.12
N GLU A 139 6.74 -2.48 -13.88
CA GLU A 139 8.09 -2.16 -13.53
C GLU A 139 8.98 -3.38 -13.78
N PRO A 140 10.22 -3.16 -14.25
CA PRO A 140 11.23 -4.21 -14.37
C PRO A 140 11.52 -4.91 -13.03
N GLN A 141 10.96 -4.42 -11.92
CA GLN A 141 11.06 -4.95 -10.55
C GLN A 141 10.59 -6.40 -10.40
N VAL A 142 9.84 -6.93 -11.34
CA VAL A 142 9.46 -8.36 -11.36
C VAL A 142 10.69 -9.29 -11.44
N ARG A 143 11.87 -8.76 -11.71
CA ARG A 143 13.10 -9.56 -11.88
C ARG A 143 14.25 -9.16 -10.95
N SER A 144 14.12 -8.14 -10.12
CA SER A 144 15.19 -7.76 -9.20
C SER A 144 15.02 -8.47 -7.85
N ILE A 145 16.01 -9.24 -7.49
CA ILE A 145 16.16 -9.90 -6.17
C ILE A 145 16.54 -8.84 -5.10
N GLU A 146 16.70 -7.60 -5.49
CA GLU A 146 17.20 -6.53 -4.61
C GLU A 146 16.14 -6.05 -3.63
N PRO A 147 16.53 -5.78 -2.36
CA PRO A 147 15.66 -5.12 -1.39
C PRO A 147 15.14 -3.81 -1.94
N SER A 148 13.94 -3.41 -1.57
CA SER A 148 13.42 -2.13 -2.05
C SER A 148 14.34 -1.00 -1.61
N PHE A 149 14.52 0.02 -2.48
CA PHE A 149 15.29 1.22 -2.17
C PHE A 149 14.87 1.86 -0.83
N PHE A 150 13.59 1.85 -0.54
CA PHE A 150 13.08 2.36 0.73
C PHE A 150 13.52 1.54 1.92
N GLN A 151 13.60 0.22 1.82
CA GLN A 151 14.11 -0.64 2.89
C GLN A 151 15.58 -0.35 3.16
N ASN A 152 16.38 -0.15 2.11
CA ASN A 152 17.82 0.14 2.26
C ASN A 152 18.09 1.51 2.87
N ILE A 153 17.27 2.54 2.54
CA ILE A 153 17.47 3.90 3.04
C ILE A 153 16.75 4.16 4.36
N LEU A 154 15.51 3.66 4.48
CA LEU A 154 14.66 3.95 5.64
C LEU A 154 14.75 2.86 6.71
N GLY A 155 15.41 1.74 6.43
CA GLY A 155 15.46 0.57 7.31
C GLY A 155 14.15 -0.21 7.36
N HIS A 156 13.13 0.18 6.57
CA HIS A 156 11.84 -0.51 6.52
C HIS A 156 11.11 -0.31 5.19
N HIS A 157 10.27 -1.26 4.82
CA HIS A 157 9.48 -1.24 3.59
C HIS A 157 8.28 -0.29 3.67
N ILE A 158 7.77 0.14 2.51
CA ILE A 158 6.48 0.83 2.42
C ILE A 158 5.35 -0.18 2.58
N PHE A 159 4.61 -0.07 3.68
CA PHE A 159 3.49 -0.95 3.93
C PHE A 159 2.26 -0.56 3.10
N VAL A 160 1.64 -1.57 2.47
CA VAL A 160 0.48 -1.42 1.59
C VAL A 160 -0.76 -2.18 2.10
N GLY A 161 -0.80 -2.47 3.39
CA GLY A 161 -1.94 -3.10 4.04
C GLY A 161 -2.09 -4.61 3.79
N LYS A 162 -1.04 -5.29 3.32
CA LYS A 162 -1.00 -6.75 3.11
C LYS A 162 0.31 -7.29 3.65
N GLY A 163 0.25 -8.38 4.42
CA GLY A 163 1.43 -8.98 5.01
C GLY A 163 1.12 -9.93 6.15
N LEU A 164 2.16 -10.51 6.70
CA LEU A 164 2.16 -11.39 7.85
C LEU A 164 2.46 -10.58 9.12
N TYR A 165 1.49 -10.42 9.99
CA TYR A 165 1.59 -9.64 11.21
C TYR A 165 1.99 -10.50 12.40
N ASN A 166 2.98 -10.09 13.18
CA ASN A 166 3.15 -10.58 14.54
C ASN A 166 2.04 -9.96 15.41
N VAL A 167 1.09 -10.79 15.83
CA VAL A 167 -0.16 -10.33 16.47
C VAL A 167 0.10 -9.54 17.75
N SER A 168 0.97 -10.03 18.60
CA SER A 168 1.26 -9.42 19.92
C SER A 168 1.99 -8.09 19.76
N ALA A 169 3.05 -8.08 18.95
CA ALA A 169 3.86 -6.89 18.68
C ALA A 169 3.04 -5.80 17.97
N PHE A 170 2.18 -6.19 17.02
CA PHE A 170 1.30 -5.25 16.32
C PHE A 170 0.30 -4.59 17.28
N LEU A 171 -0.33 -5.35 18.17
CA LEU A 171 -1.23 -4.78 19.18
C LEU A 171 -0.51 -3.84 20.13
N GLU A 172 0.71 -4.17 20.55
CA GLU A 172 1.49 -3.32 21.47
C GLU A 172 1.82 -1.97 20.83
N LEU A 173 2.18 -1.96 19.55
CA LEU A 173 2.62 -0.75 18.85
C LEU A 173 1.49 0.08 18.24
N VAL A 174 0.37 -0.53 17.83
CA VAL A 174 -0.66 0.15 17.03
C VAL A 174 -1.98 0.30 17.75
N ASP A 175 -2.34 -0.65 18.65
CA ASP A 175 -3.64 -0.64 19.30
C ASP A 175 -3.88 0.65 20.08
N ARG A 176 -5.00 1.34 19.74
CA ARG A 176 -5.43 2.60 20.35
C ARG A 176 -4.44 3.76 20.28
N ARG A 177 -3.53 3.71 19.32
CA ARG A 177 -2.58 4.81 19.09
C ARG A 177 -3.05 5.78 18.01
N LEU A 178 -3.66 5.29 16.95
CA LEU A 178 -4.18 6.13 15.87
C LEU A 178 -5.55 6.71 16.24
N PRO A 179 -5.86 7.95 15.85
CA PRO A 179 -7.16 8.55 16.12
C PRO A 179 -8.28 7.85 15.35
N SER A 180 -9.43 7.67 15.99
CA SER A 180 -10.62 7.10 15.35
C SER A 180 -11.29 8.07 14.41
N GLY A 181 -11.80 7.56 13.27
CA GLY A 181 -12.60 8.29 12.30
C GLY A 181 -11.85 9.35 11.50
N ARG A 182 -10.51 9.40 11.57
CA ARG A 182 -9.69 10.44 10.95
C ARG A 182 -8.60 9.93 10.01
N VAL A 183 -8.46 8.61 9.85
CA VAL A 183 -7.36 8.02 9.09
C VAL A 183 -7.90 6.93 8.17
N LEU A 184 -7.93 7.19 6.87
CA LEU A 184 -8.28 6.21 5.84
C LEU A 184 -7.05 5.48 5.30
N SER A 185 -5.95 6.19 5.02
CA SER A 185 -4.64 5.61 4.65
C SER A 185 -3.88 5.19 5.91
N HIS A 186 -4.51 4.31 6.69
CA HIS A 186 -3.97 3.83 7.96
C HIS A 186 -2.71 2.98 7.78
N ASP A 187 -2.59 2.27 6.67
CA ASP A 187 -1.48 1.41 6.32
C ASP A 187 -0.13 2.16 6.33
N HIS A 188 -0.07 3.39 5.83
CA HIS A 188 1.15 4.20 5.92
C HIS A 188 1.58 4.42 7.38
N LEU A 189 0.65 4.83 8.24
CA LEU A 189 0.94 5.10 9.65
C LEU A 189 1.19 3.82 10.46
N GLU A 190 0.46 2.75 10.15
CA GLU A 190 0.72 1.42 10.74
C GLU A 190 2.13 0.94 10.38
N GLY A 191 2.54 1.08 9.12
CA GLY A 191 3.88 0.71 8.68
C GLY A 191 4.99 1.55 9.33
N MET A 192 4.73 2.80 9.71
CA MET A 192 5.67 3.63 10.44
C MET A 192 5.78 3.27 11.93
N LEU A 193 4.71 2.73 12.52
CA LEU A 193 4.69 2.28 13.90
C LEU A 193 5.16 0.84 14.06
N ALA A 194 4.76 -0.03 13.14
CA ALA A 194 4.94 -1.47 13.20
C ALA A 194 6.01 -1.99 12.22
N ILE A 195 6.90 -1.16 11.81
CA ILE A 195 8.03 -1.35 10.87
C ILE A 195 7.99 -2.67 10.10
N PRO A 196 7.67 -2.63 8.79
CA PRO A 196 7.56 -3.80 7.95
C PRO A 196 8.91 -4.22 7.33
N ALA A 197 9.19 -5.52 7.33
CA ALA A 197 10.22 -6.14 6.50
C ALA A 197 9.71 -6.37 5.09
N TYR A 198 10.52 -6.16 4.09
CA TYR A 198 10.24 -6.56 2.71
C TYR A 198 10.87 -7.92 2.43
N ILE A 199 10.05 -8.91 2.12
CA ILE A 199 10.48 -10.27 1.81
C ILE A 199 10.31 -10.45 0.30
N SER A 200 11.40 -10.23 -0.43
CA SER A 200 11.42 -10.11 -1.91
C SER A 200 11.12 -11.41 -2.64
N ASP A 201 11.38 -12.54 -1.98
CA ASP A 201 11.34 -13.88 -2.59
C ASP A 201 9.95 -14.51 -2.53
N VAL A 202 9.06 -13.91 -1.74
CA VAL A 202 7.66 -14.33 -1.62
C VAL A 202 6.76 -13.36 -2.36
N TYR A 203 5.84 -13.87 -3.17
CA TYR A 203 4.95 -13.09 -4.00
C TYR A 203 3.50 -13.18 -3.57
N PHE A 204 2.81 -12.04 -3.53
CA PHE A 204 1.36 -12.03 -3.60
C PHE A 204 0.90 -11.41 -4.90
N TYR A 205 -0.21 -11.92 -5.40
CA TYR A 205 -0.83 -11.46 -6.65
C TYR A 205 -2.10 -10.71 -6.34
N GLN A 206 -2.40 -9.68 -7.11
CA GLN A 206 -3.68 -8.98 -7.05
C GLN A 206 -4.18 -8.62 -8.44
N SER A 207 -5.50 -8.50 -8.57
CA SER A 207 -6.14 -8.10 -9.82
C SER A 207 -6.19 -6.59 -9.98
N TYR A 208 -6.12 -6.12 -11.23
CA TYR A 208 -6.41 -4.73 -11.56
C TYR A 208 -7.92 -4.48 -11.65
N PRO A 209 -8.37 -3.25 -11.35
CA PRO A 209 -9.74 -2.83 -11.66
C PRO A 209 -10.03 -3.01 -13.15
N GLN A 210 -11.17 -3.65 -13.45
CA GLN A 210 -11.59 -3.91 -14.82
C GLN A 210 -12.23 -2.68 -15.48
N GLN A 211 -12.75 -1.76 -14.67
CA GLN A 211 -13.47 -0.57 -15.13
C GLN A 211 -12.81 0.70 -14.60
N TYR A 212 -12.80 1.74 -15.43
CA TYR A 212 -12.29 3.04 -15.06
C TYR A 212 -13.02 3.65 -13.84
N SER A 213 -14.35 3.53 -13.78
CA SER A 213 -15.14 4.00 -12.63
C SER A 213 -14.71 3.38 -11.31
N SER A 214 -14.40 2.08 -11.28
CA SER A 214 -13.91 1.38 -10.10
C SER A 214 -12.50 1.83 -9.72
N TRP A 215 -11.64 2.07 -10.70
CA TRP A 215 -10.31 2.61 -10.50
C TRP A 215 -10.36 4.04 -9.95
N ARG A 216 -11.18 4.92 -10.54
CA ARG A 216 -11.40 6.30 -10.08
C ARG A 216 -11.91 6.35 -8.64
N ALA A 217 -12.91 5.55 -8.29
CA ALA A 217 -13.42 5.47 -6.93
C ALA A 217 -12.34 5.00 -5.93
N ARG A 218 -11.44 4.11 -6.36
CA ARG A 218 -10.27 3.68 -5.56
C ARG A 218 -9.29 4.84 -5.40
N GLN A 219 -8.92 5.54 -6.48
CA GLN A 219 -8.01 6.69 -6.44
C GLN A 219 -8.54 7.80 -5.53
N HIS A 220 -9.80 8.19 -5.67
CA HIS A 220 -10.43 9.19 -4.82
C HIS A 220 -10.32 8.83 -3.32
N ARG A 221 -10.56 7.57 -2.98
CA ARG A 221 -10.44 7.08 -1.61
C ARG A 221 -9.01 7.15 -1.09
N TRP A 222 -8.02 6.83 -1.92
CA TRP A 222 -6.60 6.90 -1.57
C TRP A 222 -6.14 8.33 -1.38
N ILE A 223 -6.43 9.22 -2.33
CA ILE A 223 -6.10 10.64 -2.23
C ILE A 223 -6.71 11.25 -0.96
N ARG A 224 -8.00 10.97 -0.67
CA ARG A 224 -8.64 11.43 0.56
C ARG A 224 -7.92 10.91 1.81
N GLY A 225 -7.49 9.67 1.80
CA GLY A 225 -6.74 9.07 2.90
C GLY A 225 -5.38 9.72 3.10
N ASP A 226 -4.67 9.98 2.00
CA ASP A 226 -3.34 10.60 2.05
C ASP A 226 -3.44 12.06 2.54
N VAL A 227 -4.43 12.82 2.09
CA VAL A 227 -4.70 14.19 2.59
C VAL A 227 -4.95 14.18 4.12
N GLN A 228 -5.60 13.17 4.65
CA GLN A 228 -5.81 13.05 6.09
C GLN A 228 -4.51 12.83 6.88
N THR A 229 -3.40 12.47 6.24
CA THR A 229 -2.10 12.34 6.90
C THR A 229 -1.34 13.67 7.06
N ILE A 230 -1.81 14.77 6.48
CA ILE A 230 -1.17 16.11 6.56
C ILE A 230 -0.80 16.52 8.00
N PRO A 231 -1.63 16.31 9.03
CA PRO A 231 -1.25 16.66 10.41
C PRO A 231 0.05 16.01 10.86
N TRP A 232 0.33 14.77 10.45
CA TRP A 232 1.59 14.08 10.79
C TRP A 232 2.82 14.63 10.05
N ILE A 233 2.61 15.31 8.91
CA ILE A 233 3.69 15.98 8.18
C ILE A 233 4.09 17.28 8.87
N ILE A 234 3.08 18.08 9.29
CA ILE A 234 3.29 19.46 9.73
C ILE A 234 3.54 19.54 11.25
N LEU A 235 2.76 18.79 12.05
CA LEU A 235 2.80 18.91 13.49
C LEU A 235 3.94 18.06 14.11
N PRO A 236 4.56 18.51 15.20
CA PRO A 236 5.58 17.72 15.90
C PRO A 236 5.04 16.38 16.39
N SER A 237 3.79 16.34 16.83
CA SER A 237 3.10 15.12 17.24
C SER A 237 1.60 15.26 17.01
N VAL A 238 0.91 14.14 16.77
CA VAL A 238 -0.55 14.06 16.62
C VAL A 238 -1.12 13.20 17.74
N SER A 239 -2.19 13.67 18.35
CA SER A 239 -2.89 12.92 19.40
C SER A 239 -3.71 11.79 18.79
N GLY A 240 -3.48 10.60 19.29
CA GLY A 240 -4.28 9.41 19.02
C GLY A 240 -5.38 9.19 20.07
N GLU A 241 -5.86 7.96 20.16
CA GLU A 241 -6.77 7.55 21.24
C GLU A 241 -6.04 7.51 22.59
N ARG A 242 -6.79 7.68 23.68
CA ARG A 242 -6.28 7.61 25.07
C ARG A 242 -5.04 8.47 25.33
N GLN A 243 -5.01 9.69 24.77
CA GLN A 243 -3.91 10.65 24.95
C GLN A 243 -2.54 10.15 24.45
N SER A 244 -2.51 9.07 23.65
CA SER A 244 -1.28 8.67 22.98
C SER A 244 -0.83 9.76 22.00
N ARG A 245 0.46 10.06 21.97
CA ARG A 245 1.04 10.99 21.00
C ARG A 245 1.94 10.23 20.05
N ILE A 246 1.74 10.46 18.75
CA ILE A 246 2.58 9.89 17.69
C ILE A 246 3.42 11.00 17.10
N SER A 247 4.73 10.85 17.21
CA SER A 247 5.72 11.68 16.54
C SER A 247 6.39 10.84 15.46
N LEU A 248 6.45 11.34 14.24
CA LEU A 248 7.15 10.71 13.14
C LEU A 248 8.53 11.33 12.97
N ASN A 249 9.51 10.53 12.56
CA ASN A 249 10.84 11.02 12.19
C ASN A 249 10.77 11.82 10.88
N PHE A 250 11.87 12.47 10.52
CA PHE A 250 11.93 13.32 9.32
C PHE A 250 11.69 12.53 8.02
N LEU A 251 12.24 11.34 7.91
CA LEU A 251 12.11 10.51 6.70
C LEU A 251 10.68 10.03 6.50
N ASP A 252 9.99 9.62 7.56
CA ASP A 252 8.58 9.24 7.51
C ASP A 252 7.69 10.42 7.09
N ARG A 253 7.95 11.62 7.62
CA ARG A 253 7.26 12.84 7.20
C ARG A 253 7.51 13.17 5.73
N LEU A 254 8.76 13.05 5.28
CA LEU A 254 9.14 13.27 3.89
C LEU A 254 8.40 12.29 2.96
N LYS A 255 8.29 11.03 3.36
CA LYS A 255 7.55 10.00 2.62
C LYS A 255 6.06 10.34 2.48
N LEU A 256 5.40 10.75 3.57
CA LEU A 256 4.01 11.20 3.51
C LEU A 256 3.86 12.45 2.63
N ALA A 257 4.78 13.41 2.75
CA ALA A 257 4.80 14.61 1.92
C ALA A 257 4.95 14.28 0.43
N THR A 258 5.78 13.28 0.10
CA THR A 258 5.97 12.82 -1.30
C THR A 258 4.66 12.25 -1.87
N ASN A 259 3.89 11.49 -1.09
CA ASN A 259 2.58 10.99 -1.52
C ASN A 259 1.62 12.15 -1.84
N ILE A 260 1.55 13.17 -0.97
CA ILE A 260 0.73 14.37 -1.21
C ILE A 260 1.23 15.13 -2.44
N ALA A 261 2.55 15.33 -2.60
CA ALA A 261 3.12 16.02 -3.74
C ALA A 261 2.80 15.32 -5.07
N ASN A 262 2.78 13.99 -5.10
CA ASN A 262 2.39 13.23 -6.29
C ASN A 262 0.95 13.53 -6.72
N HIS A 263 0.03 13.68 -5.77
CA HIS A 263 -1.36 14.07 -6.08
C HIS A 263 -1.46 15.53 -6.54
N LEU A 264 -0.74 16.44 -5.88
CA LEU A 264 -0.71 17.86 -6.26
C LEU A 264 -0.07 18.10 -7.63
N THR A 265 0.90 17.28 -8.02
CA THR A 265 1.52 17.37 -9.35
C THR A 265 0.49 17.23 -10.47
N GLN A 266 -0.46 16.30 -10.37
CA GLN A 266 -1.52 16.11 -11.36
C GLN A 266 -2.44 17.33 -11.44
N VAL A 267 -2.82 17.89 -10.29
CA VAL A 267 -3.63 19.11 -10.22
C VAL A 267 -2.87 20.31 -10.80
N GLY A 268 -1.60 20.45 -10.45
CA GLY A 268 -0.71 21.49 -10.98
C GLY A 268 -0.60 21.43 -12.50
N GLN A 269 -0.38 20.26 -13.06
CA GLN A 269 -0.33 20.05 -14.52
C GLN A 269 -1.61 20.45 -15.20
N PHE A 270 -2.77 20.12 -14.63
CA PHE A 270 -4.07 20.53 -15.15
C PHE A 270 -4.24 22.06 -15.11
N LEU A 271 -3.95 22.71 -13.99
CA LEU A 271 -4.04 24.17 -13.84
C LEU A 271 -3.14 24.89 -14.85
N ILE A 272 -1.95 24.35 -15.09
CA ILE A 272 -1.02 24.90 -16.07
C ILE A 272 -1.59 24.81 -17.48
N LEU A 273 -2.21 23.68 -17.85
CA LEU A 273 -2.88 23.54 -19.16
C LEU A 273 -4.04 24.53 -19.32
N VAL A 274 -4.81 24.77 -18.26
CA VAL A 274 -5.89 25.78 -18.24
C VAL A 274 -5.31 27.18 -18.45
N ILE A 275 -4.24 27.54 -17.76
CA ILE A 275 -3.56 28.85 -17.91
C ILE A 275 -3.04 29.02 -19.33
N ILE A 276 -2.47 27.99 -19.94
CA ILE A 276 -2.00 28.00 -21.34
C ILE A 276 -3.19 28.23 -22.30
N ALA A 277 -4.29 27.51 -22.07
CA ALA A 277 -5.49 27.63 -22.91
C ALA A 277 -6.11 29.04 -22.88
N ILE A 278 -6.08 29.70 -21.72
CA ILE A 278 -6.59 31.06 -21.53
C ILE A 278 -5.61 32.12 -22.08
N GLY A 279 -4.30 31.91 -21.92
CA GLY A 279 -3.25 32.89 -22.26
C GLY A 279 -2.91 33.03 -23.76
N GLY A 280 -3.47 32.19 -24.63
CA GLY A 280 -3.28 32.23 -26.09
C GLY A 280 -1.95 31.66 -26.61
N VAL A 281 -1.88 31.43 -27.93
CA VAL A 281 -0.87 30.63 -28.65
C VAL A 281 0.57 31.17 -28.51
N LYS A 282 0.79 32.46 -28.26
CA LYS A 282 2.16 33.02 -28.15
C LYS A 282 2.94 32.62 -26.90
N PHE A 283 2.24 32.25 -25.82
CA PHE A 283 2.86 31.71 -24.58
C PHE A 283 3.07 30.19 -24.64
N SER A 284 2.53 29.55 -25.67
CA SER A 284 2.16 28.15 -25.64
C SER A 284 3.36 27.20 -25.75
N ILE A 285 4.33 27.39 -26.64
CA ILE A 285 5.34 26.33 -26.90
C ILE A 285 6.41 26.29 -25.80
N ALA A 286 6.99 27.42 -25.42
CA ALA A 286 8.03 27.45 -24.38
C ALA A 286 7.45 27.09 -23.01
N PHE A 287 6.21 27.53 -22.72
CA PHE A 287 5.53 27.20 -21.48
C PHE A 287 5.02 25.76 -21.45
N THR A 288 4.57 25.20 -22.60
CA THR A 288 4.22 23.77 -22.72
C THR A 288 5.46 22.91 -22.54
N LEU A 289 6.59 23.28 -23.13
CA LEU A 289 7.87 22.59 -22.93
C LEU A 289 8.37 22.72 -21.48
N ALA A 290 8.22 23.91 -20.87
CA ALA A 290 8.55 24.13 -19.46
C ALA A 290 7.62 23.33 -18.53
N THR A 291 6.32 23.19 -18.85
CA THR A 291 5.37 22.38 -18.07
C THR A 291 5.58 20.89 -18.25
N LEU A 292 5.90 20.44 -19.45
CA LEU A 292 6.33 19.07 -19.68
C LEU A 292 7.65 18.77 -18.94
N ALA A 293 8.58 19.73 -18.89
CA ALA A 293 9.84 19.61 -18.17
C ALA A 293 9.66 19.70 -16.64
N LEU A 294 8.82 20.60 -16.16
CA LEU A 294 8.55 20.82 -14.73
C LEU A 294 7.44 19.92 -14.17
N GLY A 295 6.46 19.56 -15.01
CA GLY A 295 5.38 18.64 -14.64
C GLY A 295 5.78 17.17 -14.64
N ALA A 296 7.00 16.84 -15.06
CA ALA A 296 7.56 15.51 -15.05
C ALA A 296 8.79 15.34 -14.11
N PRO A 297 8.95 16.06 -12.96
CA PRO A 297 10.08 15.77 -12.08
C PRO A 297 10.07 14.33 -11.61
N ALA A 298 8.90 13.76 -11.30
CA ALA A 298 8.74 12.35 -10.99
C ALA A 298 9.13 11.43 -12.17
N LEU A 299 8.84 11.85 -13.39
CA LEU A 299 9.24 11.15 -14.62
C LEU A 299 10.75 11.27 -14.84
N TRP A 300 11.32 12.48 -14.70
CA TRP A 300 12.75 12.71 -14.86
C TRP A 300 13.58 12.12 -13.73
N ILE A 301 13.10 12.22 -12.49
CA ILE A 301 13.71 11.56 -11.34
C ILE A 301 13.60 10.03 -11.51
N GLY A 302 12.44 9.52 -11.94
CA GLY A 302 12.25 8.11 -12.24
C GLY A 302 13.14 7.62 -13.39
N ILE A 303 13.30 8.39 -14.47
CA ILE A 303 14.22 8.09 -15.58
C ILE A 303 15.66 8.19 -15.11
N GLY A 304 16.03 9.26 -14.42
CA GLY A 304 17.37 9.46 -13.88
C GLY A 304 17.77 8.35 -12.91
N PHE A 305 16.83 7.94 -12.05
CA PHE A 305 17.04 6.83 -11.12
C PHE A 305 17.22 5.49 -11.85
N ARG A 306 16.40 5.20 -12.86
CA ARG A 306 16.53 3.97 -13.67
C ARG A 306 17.81 3.96 -14.51
N VAL A 307 18.23 5.12 -15.02
CA VAL A 307 19.52 5.26 -15.70
C VAL A 307 20.68 5.07 -14.73
N PHE A 308 20.59 5.65 -13.53
CA PHE A 308 21.59 5.51 -12.47
C PHE A 308 21.66 4.07 -11.94
N GLU A 309 20.53 3.43 -11.66
CA GLU A 309 20.46 1.99 -11.35
C GLU A 309 21.12 1.15 -12.45
N LYS A 310 20.82 1.46 -13.71
CA LYS A 310 21.37 0.73 -14.86
C LYS A 310 22.88 0.93 -15.01
N LEU A 311 23.39 2.13 -14.72
CA LEU A 311 24.83 2.43 -14.75
C LEU A 311 25.58 1.74 -13.59
N LEU A 312 24.98 1.67 -12.40
CA LEU A 312 25.53 0.93 -11.26
C LEU A 312 25.46 -0.57 -11.48
N TYR A 313 24.34 -1.07 -12.03
CA TYR A 313 24.12 -2.48 -12.31
C TYR A 313 25.04 -3.01 -13.41
N HIS A 314 25.32 -2.22 -14.45
CA HIS A 314 26.29 -2.59 -15.50
C HIS A 314 27.73 -2.71 -14.99
N ARG A 315 28.06 -2.09 -13.87
CA ARG A 315 29.37 -2.27 -13.22
C ARG A 315 29.49 -3.57 -12.43
N SER A 316 28.38 -4.14 -11.98
CA SER A 316 28.38 -5.33 -11.08
C SER A 316 28.11 -6.65 -11.79
N LEU A 317 27.45 -6.68 -12.96
CA LEU A 317 27.06 -7.90 -13.64
C LEU A 317 27.45 -7.90 -15.12
N LYS A 318 28.59 -8.56 -15.40
CA LYS A 318 29.04 -8.89 -16.77
C LYS A 318 28.21 -10.00 -17.45
N ARG A 319 27.05 -10.38 -16.96
CA ARG A 319 26.18 -11.41 -17.56
C ARG A 319 24.73 -11.28 -17.07
N GLN A 320 23.88 -10.79 -17.89
CA GLN A 320 22.52 -11.20 -18.24
C GLN A 320 21.61 -10.03 -18.65
N GLU A 321 21.14 -10.17 -19.88
CA GLU A 321 19.98 -9.57 -20.52
C GLU A 321 19.89 -8.05 -20.71
N GLN A 322 20.03 -7.67 -21.96
CA GLN A 322 19.68 -6.37 -22.54
C GLN A 322 18.22 -6.03 -22.19
N ILE A 323 18.02 -5.22 -21.13
CA ILE A 323 16.75 -4.53 -20.93
C ILE A 323 16.66 -3.48 -22.05
N THR A 324 15.84 -3.78 -23.04
CA THR A 324 15.69 -2.99 -24.25
C THR A 324 15.13 -1.61 -23.91
N ILE A 325 15.65 -0.56 -24.54
CA ILE A 325 15.12 0.81 -24.55
C ILE A 325 13.59 0.84 -24.75
N ARG A 326 13.05 -0.14 -25.44
CA ARG A 326 11.62 -0.39 -25.63
C ARG A 326 10.80 -0.48 -24.33
N SER A 327 11.35 -1.01 -23.21
CA SER A 327 10.65 -1.10 -21.93
C SER A 327 10.57 0.25 -21.21
N ILE A 328 11.54 1.15 -21.42
CA ILE A 328 11.54 2.49 -20.87
C ILE A 328 10.48 3.34 -21.58
N PHE A 329 10.44 3.28 -22.92
CA PHE A 329 9.44 4.00 -23.71
C PHE A 329 8.01 3.49 -23.50
N SER A 330 7.80 2.18 -23.29
CA SER A 330 6.46 1.64 -23.01
C SER A 330 5.92 2.12 -21.64
N SER A 331 6.75 2.18 -20.63
CA SER A 331 6.40 2.72 -19.31
C SER A 331 6.02 4.22 -19.40
N THR A 332 6.86 5.01 -20.06
CA THR A 332 6.65 6.46 -20.20
C THR A 332 5.39 6.79 -21.03
N SER A 333 5.15 6.04 -22.12
CA SER A 333 3.94 6.23 -22.94
C SER A 333 2.67 5.86 -22.20
N GLY A 334 2.78 4.99 -21.23
CA GLY A 334 1.68 4.56 -20.40
C GLY A 334 1.30 5.58 -19.33
N ASP A 335 2.27 6.17 -18.66
CA ASP A 335 2.03 7.25 -17.69
C ASP A 335 1.37 8.46 -18.37
N PHE A 336 1.76 8.76 -19.62
CA PHE A 336 1.13 9.79 -20.44
C PHE A 336 -0.33 9.45 -20.80
N LYS A 337 -0.65 8.19 -21.10
CA LYS A 337 -2.02 7.75 -21.37
C LYS A 337 -2.91 7.84 -20.11
N ILE A 338 -2.38 7.49 -18.94
CA ILE A 338 -3.10 7.65 -17.67
C ILE A 338 -3.31 9.13 -17.36
N PHE A 339 -2.32 9.98 -17.63
CA PHE A 339 -2.45 11.42 -17.49
C PHE A 339 -3.58 11.98 -18.37
N LEU A 340 -3.66 11.58 -19.65
CA LEU A 340 -4.75 11.99 -20.55
C LEU A 340 -6.11 11.47 -20.08
N LEU A 341 -6.18 10.24 -19.55
CA LEU A 341 -7.41 9.70 -18.98
C LEU A 341 -7.87 10.48 -17.74
N ASN A 342 -6.94 10.88 -16.88
CA ASN A 342 -7.24 11.72 -15.71
C ASN A 342 -7.73 13.13 -16.10
N LEU A 343 -7.20 13.71 -17.21
CA LEU A 343 -7.64 15.00 -17.71
C LEU A 343 -9.07 14.95 -18.30
N ALA A 344 -9.45 13.82 -18.91
CA ALA A 344 -10.78 13.66 -19.49
C ALA A 344 -11.90 13.58 -18.43
N ASP A 345 -11.53 13.42 -17.17
CA ASP A 345 -12.47 13.21 -16.06
C ASP A 345 -12.75 14.43 -15.18
N VAL A 346 -12.34 15.61 -15.62
CA VAL A 346 -12.77 16.84 -14.94
C VAL A 346 -14.27 16.99 -15.17
N PRO A 347 -15.14 16.91 -14.15
CA PRO A 347 -16.56 17.05 -14.35
C PRO A 347 -16.85 18.43 -14.94
N PRO A 348 -17.80 18.53 -15.86
CA PRO A 348 -18.32 19.83 -16.22
C PRO A 348 -18.85 20.50 -14.95
N SER A 349 -18.40 21.69 -14.69
CA SER A 349 -18.79 22.57 -13.59
C SER A 349 -20.30 22.83 -13.58
#